data_c5541f18ff9a0067a9c11b637408fb41
#
_entry.id   c5541f18ff9a0067a9c11b637408fb41
#
_cell.length_a   1.000
_cell.length_b   1.000
_cell.length_c   1.000
_cell.angle_alpha   90.00
_cell.angle_beta   90.00
_cell.angle_gamma   90.00
#
_symmetry.space_group_name_H-M   'P 1'
#
loop_
_entity.id
_entity.type
_entity.pdbx_description
1 polymer ?
#
loop_
_entity_poly.entity_id
_entity_poly.type
_entity_poly.pdbx_seq_one_letter_code
_entity_poly.pdbx_strand_id
1 'polypeptide(L)'
;MKKTEMMNLIRKAKDRDPDAFTTLMQQYTKDMYRIAIAILMNDEDTADAIQETILDCWERIGTLRENRYFKTWLMRILINECKDILRQKNHAAEPCCYSVFVHSIVVCIR
;
A
#
# COMPACT_ATOMS: atom_id res chain seq x y z
N MET A 1 12.69 -13.10 3.60
CA MET A 1 12.05 -13.46 4.88
C MET A 1 11.11 -14.64 4.68
N LYS A 2 11.16 -15.58 5.59
CA LYS A 2 10.32 -16.77 5.49
C LYS A 2 8.85 -16.43 5.78
N LYS A 3 7.96 -17.20 5.18
CA LYS A 3 6.53 -17.00 5.34
C LYS A 3 6.08 -17.02 6.81
N THR A 4 6.65 -17.95 7.58
CA THR A 4 6.33 -18.08 9.01
C THR A 4 6.71 -16.82 9.79
N GLU A 5 7.89 -16.27 9.51
CA GLU A 5 8.36 -15.05 10.16
C GLU A 5 7.48 -13.87 9.80
N MET A 6 7.07 -13.79 8.53
CA MET A 6 6.18 -12.74 8.06
C MET A 6 4.83 -12.81 8.79
N MET A 7 4.27 -14.01 8.93
CA MET A 7 3.01 -14.19 9.64
C MET A 7 3.12 -13.80 11.11
N ASN A 8 4.25 -14.09 11.73
CA ASN A 8 4.49 -13.69 13.12
C ASN A 8 4.55 -12.17 13.26
N LEU A 9 5.21 -11.49 12.32
CA LEU A 9 5.26 -10.03 12.31
C LEU A 9 3.88 -9.41 12.16
N ILE A 10 3.07 -9.97 11.27
CA ILE A 10 1.70 -9.49 11.07
C ILE A 10 0.89 -9.62 12.36
N ARG A 11 1.00 -10.77 13.02
CA ARG A 11 0.28 -10.99 14.27
C ARG A 11 0.70 -10.01 15.35
N LYS A 12 2.02 -9.79 15.51
CA LYS A 12 2.53 -8.83 16.48
C LYS A 12 2.11 -7.41 16.15
N ALA A 13 2.11 -7.05 14.88
CA ALA A 13 1.66 -5.73 14.45
C ALA A 13 0.18 -5.52 14.77
N LYS A 14 -0.64 -6.56 14.62
CA LYS A 14 -2.06 -6.50 15.01
C LYS A 14 -2.23 -6.30 16.51
N ASP A 15 -1.26 -6.78 17.29
CA ASP A 15 -1.24 -6.57 18.75
C ASP A 15 -0.63 -5.23 19.14
N ARG A 16 -0.43 -4.34 18.17
CA ARG A 16 0.10 -2.99 18.37
C ARG A 16 1.55 -2.94 18.80
N ASP A 17 2.37 -3.88 18.30
CA ASP A 17 3.82 -3.84 18.49
C ASP A 17 4.42 -2.93 17.40
N PRO A 18 4.92 -1.73 17.74
CA PRO A 18 5.43 -0.80 16.73
C PRO A 18 6.70 -1.32 16.07
N ASP A 19 7.55 -2.06 16.78
CA ASP A 19 8.76 -2.60 16.19
C ASP A 19 8.44 -3.64 15.11
N ALA A 20 7.51 -4.54 15.41
CA ALA A 20 7.07 -5.52 14.43
C ALA A 20 6.43 -4.85 13.22
N PHE A 21 5.62 -3.84 13.44
CA PHE A 21 4.99 -3.10 12.36
C PHE A 21 6.02 -2.40 11.47
N THR A 22 7.02 -1.75 12.08
CA THR A 22 8.08 -1.08 11.33
C THR A 22 8.84 -2.07 10.47
N THR A 23 9.23 -3.21 11.04
CA THR A 23 9.92 -4.25 10.29
C THR A 23 9.07 -4.74 9.12
N LEU A 24 7.78 -4.94 9.37
CA LEU A 24 6.83 -5.38 8.35
C LEU A 24 6.74 -4.38 7.20
N MET A 25 6.65 -3.09 7.52
CA MET A 25 6.58 -2.04 6.50
C MET A 25 7.86 -1.99 5.68
N GLN A 26 9.02 -2.17 6.32
CA GLN A 26 10.29 -2.20 5.61
C GLN A 26 10.36 -3.33 4.58
N GLN A 27 9.74 -4.46 4.86
CA GLN A 27 9.71 -5.58 3.92
C GLN A 27 8.93 -5.26 2.65
N TYR A 28 7.94 -4.40 2.74
CA TYR A 28 7.08 -4.08 1.61
C TYR A 28 7.37 -2.71 0.98
N THR A 29 8.31 -1.95 1.50
CA THR A 29 8.61 -0.60 1.00
C THR A 29 8.97 -0.59 -0.48
N LYS A 30 9.79 -1.54 -0.93
CA LYS A 30 10.17 -1.62 -2.34
C LYS A 30 8.96 -1.87 -3.24
N ASP A 31 8.11 -2.79 -2.84
CA ASP A 31 6.92 -3.12 -3.61
C ASP A 31 5.96 -1.94 -3.65
N MET A 32 5.79 -1.27 -2.52
CA MET A 32 4.97 -0.07 -2.45
C MET A 32 5.52 1.03 -3.36
N TYR A 33 6.83 1.24 -3.33
CA TYR A 33 7.46 2.25 -4.19
C TYR A 33 7.22 1.95 -5.67
N ARG A 34 7.43 0.70 -6.08
CA ARG A 34 7.24 0.30 -7.47
C ARG A 34 5.83 0.57 -7.97
N ILE A 35 4.85 0.23 -7.15
CA ILE A 35 3.45 0.44 -7.52
C ILE A 35 3.11 1.92 -7.56
N ALA A 36 3.49 2.65 -6.53
CA ALA A 36 3.15 4.05 -6.42
C ALA A 36 3.83 4.89 -7.50
N ILE A 37 5.11 4.65 -7.78
CA ILE A 37 5.82 5.42 -8.82
C ILE A 37 5.25 5.12 -10.21
N ALA A 38 4.78 3.89 -10.43
CA ALA A 38 4.15 3.52 -11.68
C ALA A 38 2.83 4.27 -11.90
N ILE A 39 2.12 4.57 -10.84
CA ILE A 39 0.84 5.29 -10.92
C ILE A 39 1.05 6.81 -10.94
N LEU A 40 1.90 7.30 -10.06
CA LEU A 40 2.03 8.75 -9.81
C LEU A 40 3.09 9.41 -10.68
N MET A 41 4.11 8.67 -11.08
CA MET A 41 5.23 9.17 -11.91
C MET A 41 5.93 10.39 -11.30
N ASN A 42 5.97 10.47 -9.97
CA ASN A 42 6.53 11.59 -9.24
C ASN A 42 7.01 11.09 -7.89
N ASP A 43 8.28 11.36 -7.56
CA ASP A 43 8.88 10.86 -6.32
C ASP A 43 8.24 11.45 -5.06
N GLU A 44 7.92 12.73 -5.07
CA GLU A 44 7.29 13.39 -3.92
C GLU A 44 5.92 12.82 -3.63
N ASP A 45 5.11 12.66 -4.67
CA ASP A 45 3.77 12.08 -4.53
C ASP A 45 3.84 10.63 -4.09
N THR A 46 4.84 9.91 -4.61
CA THR A 46 5.05 8.50 -4.22
C THR A 46 5.37 8.41 -2.73
N ALA A 47 6.26 9.27 -2.24
CA ALA A 47 6.59 9.30 -0.82
C ALA A 47 5.36 9.62 0.03
N ASP A 48 4.56 10.58 -0.38
CA ASP A 48 3.33 10.96 0.32
C ASP A 48 2.34 9.79 0.36
N ALA A 49 2.17 9.11 -0.78
CA ALA A 49 1.26 7.96 -0.85
C ALA A 49 1.70 6.83 0.08
N ILE A 50 2.99 6.55 0.11
CA ILE A 50 3.53 5.49 0.99
C ILE A 50 3.33 5.87 2.45
N GLN A 51 3.61 7.12 2.81
CA GLN A 51 3.45 7.60 4.18
C GLN A 51 2.00 7.49 4.64
N GLU A 52 1.07 7.95 3.83
CA GLU A 52 -0.36 7.84 4.14
C GLU A 52 -0.81 6.39 4.25
N THR A 53 -0.28 5.53 3.38
CA THR A 53 -0.58 4.11 3.40
C THR A 53 -0.12 3.47 4.71
N ILE A 54 1.08 3.83 5.17
CA ILE A 54 1.61 3.30 6.43
C ILE A 54 0.73 3.72 7.59
N LEU A 55 0.30 4.98 7.64
CA LEU A 55 -0.59 5.47 8.68
C LEU A 55 -1.94 4.76 8.66
N ASP A 56 -2.55 4.63 7.49
CA ASP A 56 -3.82 3.92 7.33
C ASP A 56 -3.68 2.46 7.75
N CYS A 57 -2.59 1.84 7.36
CA CYS A 57 -2.32 0.45 7.71
C CYS A 57 -2.25 0.28 9.23
N TRP A 58 -1.53 1.16 9.92
CA TRP A 58 -1.42 1.11 11.37
C TRP A 58 -2.79 1.21 12.03
N GLU A 59 -3.62 2.13 11.56
CA GLU A 59 -4.96 2.33 12.12
C GLU A 59 -5.89 1.15 11.86
N ARG A 60 -5.79 0.53 10.68
CA ARG A 60 -6.74 -0.48 10.22
C ARG A 60 -6.27 -1.92 10.32
N ILE A 61 -5.02 -2.14 10.74
CA ILE A 61 -4.46 -3.49 10.73
C ILE A 61 -5.28 -4.47 11.58
N GLY A 62 -5.92 -3.96 12.62
CA GLY A 62 -6.79 -4.79 13.46
C GLY A 62 -8.03 -5.30 12.74
N THR A 63 -8.42 -4.69 11.62
CA THR A 63 -9.58 -5.13 10.84
C THR A 63 -9.26 -6.24 9.86
N LEU A 64 -7.98 -6.54 9.66
CA LEU A 64 -7.56 -7.61 8.75
C LEU A 64 -7.91 -8.97 9.37
N ARG A 65 -8.77 -9.73 8.71
CA ARG A 65 -9.20 -11.02 9.23
C ARG A 65 -8.21 -12.13 8.96
N GLU A 66 -7.68 -12.19 7.73
CA GLU A 66 -6.77 -13.23 7.29
C GLU A 66 -5.38 -12.66 7.08
N ASN A 67 -4.43 -13.06 7.93
CA ASN A 67 -3.07 -12.54 7.86
C ASN A 67 -2.40 -12.85 6.51
N ARG A 68 -2.75 -13.96 5.89
CA ARG A 68 -2.16 -14.36 4.60
C ARG A 68 -2.50 -13.38 3.46
N TYR A 69 -3.54 -12.58 3.60
CA TYR A 69 -3.93 -11.58 2.61
C TYR A 69 -3.38 -10.19 2.90
N PHE A 70 -2.46 -10.09 3.83
CA PHE A 70 -1.91 -8.81 4.26
C PHE A 70 -1.33 -8.02 3.09
N LYS A 71 -0.53 -8.65 2.25
CA LYS A 71 0.10 -7.95 1.11
C LYS A 71 -0.95 -7.34 0.18
N THR A 72 -1.95 -8.12 -0.19
CA THR A 72 -3.03 -7.64 -1.07
C THR A 72 -3.79 -6.49 -0.43
N TRP A 73 -4.08 -6.63 0.85
CA TRP A 73 -4.79 -5.60 1.63
C TRP A 73 -3.98 -4.31 1.69
N LEU A 74 -2.68 -4.41 1.97
CA LEU A 74 -1.78 -3.26 2.02
C LEU A 74 -1.69 -2.55 0.67
N MET A 75 -1.55 -3.31 -0.41
CA MET A 75 -1.43 -2.74 -1.75
C MET A 75 -2.73 -2.06 -2.20
N ARG A 76 -3.88 -2.55 -1.77
CA ARG A 76 -5.16 -1.88 -2.05
C ARG A 76 -5.22 -0.51 -1.38
N ILE A 77 -4.76 -0.43 -0.13
CA ILE A 77 -4.70 0.86 0.57
C ILE A 77 -3.79 1.82 -0.20
N LEU A 78 -2.62 1.35 -0.61
CA LEU A 78 -1.67 2.16 -1.36
C LEU A 78 -2.28 2.66 -2.68
N ILE A 79 -2.92 1.80 -3.43
CA ILE A 79 -3.52 2.18 -4.71
C ILE A 79 -4.61 3.23 -4.51
N ASN A 80 -5.41 3.09 -3.46
CA ASN A 80 -6.43 4.08 -3.13
C ASN A 80 -5.81 5.43 -2.80
N GLU A 81 -4.72 5.45 -2.04
CA GLU A 81 -4.01 6.70 -1.74
C GLU A 81 -3.46 7.34 -3.00
N CYS A 82 -2.91 6.55 -3.91
CA CYS A 82 -2.43 7.04 -5.19
C CYS A 82 -3.55 7.67 -6.01
N LYS A 83 -4.70 7.03 -6.06
CA LYS A 83 -5.86 7.56 -6.77
C LYS A 83 -6.32 8.89 -6.19
N ASP A 84 -6.32 9.00 -4.86
CA ASP A 84 -6.72 10.23 -4.20
C ASP A 84 -5.78 11.39 -4.55
N ILE A 85 -4.48 11.12 -4.57
CA ILE A 85 -3.49 12.13 -4.95
C ILE A 85 -3.72 12.59 -6.40
N LEU A 86 -3.97 11.65 -7.31
CA LEU A 86 -4.24 11.98 -8.70
C LEU A 86 -5.49 12.82 -8.85
N ARG A 87 -6.54 12.53 -8.11
CA ARG A 87 -7.78 13.31 -8.14
C ARG A 87 -7.54 14.75 -7.70
N GLN A 88 -6.75 14.94 -6.65
CA GLN A 88 -6.43 16.28 -6.16
C GLN A 88 -5.62 17.08 -7.17
N LYS A 89 -4.68 16.44 -7.85
CA LYS A 89 -3.82 17.13 -8.82
C LYS A 89 -4.49 17.40 -10.15
N ASN A 90 -5.38 16.52 -10.57
CA ASN A 90 -5.92 16.53 -11.93
C ASN A 90 -7.43 16.71 -11.95
N HIS A 91 -7.92 17.78 -11.34
CA HIS A 91 -9.35 18.10 -11.33
C HIS A 91 -9.97 18.06 -12.71
N ALA A 92 -9.25 18.59 -13.69
CA ALA A 92 -9.77 18.71 -15.03
C ALA A 92 -9.24 17.64 -15.97
N ALA A 93 -8.35 16.79 -15.49
CA ALA A 93 -7.71 15.76 -16.33
C ALA A 93 -8.65 14.60 -16.60
N GLU A 94 -8.55 14.08 -17.80
CA GLU A 94 -9.31 12.91 -18.18
C GLU A 94 -8.70 11.65 -17.54
N PRO A 95 -9.42 10.93 -16.71
CA PRO A 95 -8.86 9.80 -15.97
C PRO A 95 -8.81 8.49 -16.75
N CYS A 96 -9.20 8.46 -18.01
CA CYS A 96 -9.29 7.21 -18.77
C CYS A 96 -7.98 6.41 -18.73
N CYS A 97 -6.86 7.08 -18.95
CA CYS A 97 -5.55 6.43 -18.92
C CYS A 97 -5.23 5.87 -17.55
N TYR A 98 -5.60 6.60 -16.51
CA TYR A 98 -5.39 6.16 -15.14
C TYR A 98 -6.19 4.92 -14.82
N SER A 99 -7.43 4.88 -15.25
CA SER A 99 -8.32 3.76 -14.97
C SER A 99 -7.75 2.45 -15.53
N VAL A 100 -7.29 2.49 -16.78
CA VAL A 100 -6.70 1.31 -17.42
C VAL A 100 -5.42 0.90 -16.71
N PHE A 101 -4.56 1.88 -16.41
CA PHE A 101 -3.26 1.62 -15.79
C PHE A 101 -3.42 1.03 -14.39
N VAL A 102 -4.27 1.65 -13.57
CA VAL A 102 -4.53 1.18 -12.21
C VAL A 102 -5.16 -0.20 -12.23
N HIS A 103 -6.06 -0.45 -13.17
CA HIS A 103 -6.69 -1.76 -13.31
C HIS A 103 -5.64 -2.84 -13.61
N SER A 104 -4.70 -2.56 -14.50
CA SER A 104 -3.62 -3.49 -14.82
C SER A 104 -2.78 -3.82 -13.59
N ILE A 105 -2.45 -2.82 -12.77
CA ILE A 105 -1.69 -3.03 -11.55
C ILE A 105 -2.46 -3.89 -10.56
N VAL A 106 -3.74 -3.60 -10.39
CA VAL A 106 -4.60 -4.38 -9.48
C VAL A 106 -4.68 -5.84 -9.92
N VAL A 107 -4.79 -6.08 -11.22
CA VAL A 107 -4.81 -7.44 -11.76
C VAL A 107 -3.49 -8.17 -11.47
N CYS A 108 -2.36 -7.48 -11.62
CA CYS A 108 -1.05 -8.06 -11.35
C CYS A 108 -0.86 -8.41 -9.86
N ILE A 109 -1.48 -7.65 -8.97
CA ILE A 109 -1.37 -7.88 -7.53
C ILE A 109 -2.22 -9.08 -7.09
N ARG A 110 -3.30 -9.31 -7.79
CA ARG A 110 -4.17 -10.45 -7.49
C ARG A 110 -3.52 -11.75 -7.95
#